data_7af97a3764836ebf002e6d08378ccd0a
#
_entry.id   7af97a3764836ebf002e6d08378ccd0a
#
_cell.length_a   1.000
_cell.length_b   1.000
_cell.length_c   1.000
_cell.angle_alpha   90.00
_cell.angle_beta   90.00
_cell.angle_gamma   90.00
#
_symmetry.space_group_name_H-M   'P 1'
#
loop_
_entity.id
_entity.type
_entity.pdbx_description
1 polymer ?
#
loop_
_entity_poly.entity_id
_entity_poly.type
_entity_poly.pdbx_seq_one_letter_code
_entity_poly.pdbx_strand_id
1 'polypeptide(L)'
;DPLWSRGLGDVYKRQGDLFDYRELTERFHAANALVAVAADLLALTLLTPPGEFGADVAIGSAQRFGVPLGFGGPHAAYFATRDAFKRDMPGRLVGVSVDRFGKPALRLAMQTREQHIRREKATSNICTAQVLLANIASMYAVYHGPKGLTQIAQRIHQLTAILAKGLVQLGLTVEQESFFDTLSLHTAGRTAALHDKARAQGINLRVIDPERLGLSLDETTTQADVEGLWSLLGDGKAAPDFAALAAAVTSAIPAALVRQSAILSHPVFNRYHSETELMRYLRKLADKDLALDRTMIPLGSCTMKLNAASEMIPITWAEFGALHPFAPAEQSAGYQQLTTELEAMLCAATGYDAVSLQPNAGSQGEYAGLLAIRAYHQSRGDERRDICLIPSSAHGTNPATANMAGMRVVVTACDARGNVDIEDLRAKAIEHREHLAALMITYPSTHGVFEEGIREICGIIHDNGGQVYIDGANMNAMVGLCAPGKFGGDVSHLNLHKTFCIPHGGGGPGVGPIGVKSHLAPFLPGHAALENKKGAVCAAPFGSASILPLSLIHISEPTRPERI
;
A
#
# COMPACT_ATOMS: atom_id res chain seq x y z
N ASP A 1 -9.40 -21.08 1.26
CA ASP A 1 -9.00 -20.14 0.18
C ASP A 1 -10.23 -19.39 -0.30
N PRO A 2 -10.22 -18.06 -0.31
CA PRO A 2 -11.32 -17.30 -0.88
C PRO A 2 -11.49 -17.67 -2.36
N LEU A 3 -12.73 -17.89 -2.80
CA LEU A 3 -13.03 -18.30 -4.18
C LEU A 3 -12.46 -17.38 -5.27
N TRP A 4 -12.21 -16.11 -4.94
CA TRP A 4 -11.58 -15.15 -5.85
C TRP A 4 -10.06 -15.35 -6.00
N SER A 5 -9.39 -16.06 -5.09
CA SER A 5 -7.96 -16.38 -5.23
C SER A 5 -7.69 -17.55 -6.21
N ARG A 6 -8.74 -18.19 -6.70
CA ARG A 6 -8.66 -19.17 -7.81
C ARG A 6 -8.60 -18.51 -9.18
N GLY A 7 -8.72 -17.21 -9.25
CA GLY A 7 -8.47 -16.45 -10.45
C GLY A 7 -7.00 -16.48 -10.80
N LEU A 8 -6.69 -16.55 -12.03
CA LEU A 8 -5.48 -16.45 -12.84
C LEU A 8 -4.37 -15.47 -12.34
N GLY A 9 -4.44 -14.97 -11.13
CA GLY A 9 -3.73 -13.79 -10.71
C GLY A 9 -2.43 -14.01 -9.94
N ASP A 10 -1.97 -15.23 -9.71
CA ASP A 10 -0.80 -15.42 -8.85
C ASP A 10 0.34 -16.18 -9.54
N VAL A 11 0.71 -15.65 -10.63
CA VAL A 11 1.34 -16.39 -11.68
C VAL A 11 2.85 -16.49 -11.54
N TYR A 12 3.51 -15.51 -10.97
CA TYR A 12 4.96 -15.49 -11.02
C TYR A 12 5.65 -15.70 -9.67
N LYS A 13 4.96 -15.56 -8.54
CA LYS A 13 5.64 -15.63 -7.23
C LYS A 13 5.09 -16.63 -6.25
N ARG A 14 3.81 -16.99 -6.33
CA ARG A 14 3.24 -17.86 -5.29
C ARG A 14 3.54 -19.32 -5.53
N GLN A 15 3.50 -19.76 -6.77
CA GLN A 15 3.77 -21.15 -7.18
C GLN A 15 5.13 -21.28 -7.87
N GLY A 16 5.66 -20.19 -8.44
CA GLY A 16 6.94 -20.13 -9.10
C GLY A 16 6.95 -20.54 -10.58
N ASP A 17 5.87 -21.11 -11.11
CA ASP A 17 5.81 -21.57 -12.50
C ASP A 17 5.67 -20.41 -13.49
N LEU A 18 6.28 -20.57 -14.66
CA LEU A 18 6.12 -19.68 -15.80
C LEU A 18 5.22 -20.32 -16.85
N PHE A 19 4.12 -19.65 -17.17
CA PHE A 19 3.16 -20.11 -18.16
C PHE A 19 3.07 -19.19 -19.37
N ASP A 20 2.76 -19.75 -20.54
CA ASP A 20 2.40 -18.99 -21.73
C ASP A 20 0.91 -18.67 -21.71
N TYR A 21 0.57 -17.41 -21.50
CA TYR A 21 -0.82 -16.97 -21.40
C TYR A 21 -1.44 -16.51 -22.72
N ARG A 22 -0.74 -16.62 -23.85
CA ARG A 22 -1.24 -16.14 -25.15
C ARG A 22 -2.54 -16.81 -25.54
N GLU A 23 -2.56 -18.14 -25.60
CA GLU A 23 -3.78 -18.90 -25.95
C GLU A 23 -4.93 -18.62 -24.97
N LEU A 24 -4.63 -18.56 -23.68
CA LEU A 24 -5.63 -18.29 -22.65
C LEU A 24 -6.23 -16.89 -22.81
N THR A 25 -5.40 -15.88 -23.09
CA THR A 25 -5.83 -14.51 -23.36
C THR A 25 -6.75 -14.45 -24.58
N GLU A 26 -6.39 -15.11 -25.67
CA GLU A 26 -7.23 -15.20 -26.88
C GLU A 26 -8.58 -15.84 -26.59
N ARG A 27 -8.62 -16.91 -25.80
CA ARG A 27 -9.88 -17.60 -25.42
C ARG A 27 -10.78 -16.71 -24.58
N PHE A 28 -10.24 -15.92 -23.63
CA PHE A 28 -11.03 -14.97 -22.85
C PHE A 28 -11.57 -13.84 -23.73
N HIS A 29 -10.77 -13.29 -24.62
CA HIS A 29 -11.22 -12.26 -25.56
C HIS A 29 -12.32 -12.80 -26.50
N ALA A 30 -12.21 -14.03 -26.97
CA ALA A 30 -13.26 -14.67 -27.77
C ALA A 30 -14.59 -14.81 -27.00
N ALA A 31 -14.53 -14.89 -25.68
CA ALA A 31 -15.69 -14.88 -24.79
C ALA A 31 -16.11 -13.46 -24.33
N ASN A 32 -15.57 -12.39 -24.91
CA ASN A 32 -15.77 -10.99 -24.53
C ASN A 32 -15.39 -10.67 -23.06
N ALA A 33 -14.44 -11.40 -22.51
CA ALA A 33 -13.88 -11.14 -21.18
C ALA A 33 -12.55 -10.39 -21.28
N LEU A 34 -12.28 -9.51 -20.30
CA LEU A 34 -11.01 -8.79 -20.17
C LEU A 34 -10.00 -9.62 -19.37
N VAL A 35 -8.72 -9.43 -19.69
CA VAL A 35 -7.61 -10.14 -19.03
C VAL A 35 -6.77 -9.14 -18.22
N ALA A 36 -6.76 -9.32 -16.89
CA ALA A 36 -5.91 -8.58 -15.97
C ALA A 36 -4.80 -9.49 -15.43
N VAL A 37 -3.57 -9.02 -15.46
CA VAL A 37 -2.39 -9.78 -15.04
C VAL A 37 -1.69 -9.05 -13.88
N ALA A 38 -1.48 -9.76 -12.77
CA ALA A 38 -0.57 -9.30 -11.73
C ALA A 38 0.86 -9.78 -12.06
N ALA A 39 1.82 -8.86 -12.19
CA ALA A 39 3.15 -9.20 -12.66
C ALA A 39 4.26 -8.55 -11.83
N ASP A 40 5.39 -9.25 -11.71
CA ASP A 40 6.62 -8.75 -11.09
C ASP A 40 7.43 -7.92 -12.09
N LEU A 41 7.62 -6.62 -11.82
CA LEU A 41 8.38 -5.72 -12.69
C LEU A 41 9.81 -6.19 -12.99
N LEU A 42 10.48 -6.82 -12.03
CA LEU A 42 11.84 -7.29 -12.23
C LEU A 42 11.88 -8.51 -13.16
N ALA A 43 10.96 -9.44 -12.97
CA ALA A 43 10.79 -10.59 -13.86
C ALA A 43 10.49 -10.14 -15.31
N LEU A 44 9.70 -9.06 -15.49
CA LEU A 44 9.38 -8.52 -16.81
C LEU A 44 10.58 -7.90 -17.54
N THR A 45 11.73 -7.75 -16.91
CA THR A 45 12.97 -7.40 -17.63
C THR A 45 13.50 -8.56 -18.47
N LEU A 46 13.13 -9.80 -18.13
CA LEU A 46 13.52 -11.04 -18.84
C LEU A 46 12.34 -11.70 -19.58
N LEU A 47 11.11 -11.48 -19.13
CA LEU A 47 9.91 -12.13 -19.64
C LEU A 47 9.11 -11.23 -20.55
N THR A 48 8.43 -11.83 -21.55
CA THR A 48 7.49 -11.13 -22.43
C THR A 48 6.44 -10.40 -21.59
N PRO A 49 6.28 -9.07 -21.75
CA PRO A 49 5.38 -8.29 -20.90
C PRO A 49 3.90 -8.55 -21.24
N PRO A 50 2.98 -8.40 -20.25
CA PRO A 50 1.56 -8.69 -20.43
C PRO A 50 0.90 -8.01 -21.62
N GLY A 51 1.26 -6.77 -21.92
CA GLY A 51 0.71 -6.06 -23.08
C GLY A 51 1.06 -6.69 -24.43
N GLU A 52 2.21 -7.37 -24.53
CA GLU A 52 2.66 -8.01 -25.77
C GLU A 52 1.98 -9.35 -26.05
N PHE A 53 1.51 -10.05 -25.01
CA PHE A 53 0.68 -11.24 -25.20
C PHE A 53 -0.82 -10.98 -25.13
N GLY A 54 -1.21 -9.71 -25.15
CA GLY A 54 -2.61 -9.34 -25.34
C GLY A 54 -3.38 -8.96 -24.08
N ALA A 55 -2.80 -8.99 -22.87
CA ALA A 55 -3.51 -8.59 -21.66
C ALA A 55 -4.03 -7.13 -21.75
N ASP A 56 -5.19 -6.89 -21.13
CA ASP A 56 -5.84 -5.58 -21.14
C ASP A 56 -5.34 -4.68 -20.00
N VAL A 57 -5.01 -5.30 -18.87
CA VAL A 57 -4.52 -4.62 -17.66
C VAL A 57 -3.34 -5.40 -17.09
N ALA A 58 -2.32 -4.67 -16.67
CA ALA A 58 -1.23 -5.21 -15.85
C ALA A 58 -1.09 -4.40 -14.56
N ILE A 59 -1.00 -5.07 -13.43
CA ILE A 59 -0.83 -4.49 -12.10
C ILE A 59 0.31 -5.16 -11.35
N GLY A 60 0.84 -4.50 -10.35
CA GLY A 60 1.84 -5.10 -9.46
C GLY A 60 2.46 -4.09 -8.53
N SER A 61 3.38 -4.58 -7.70
CA SER A 61 4.17 -3.74 -6.82
C SER A 61 5.46 -3.29 -7.51
N ALA A 62 5.87 -2.03 -7.27
CA ALA A 62 7.18 -1.52 -7.66
C ALA A 62 8.26 -1.80 -6.58
N GLN A 63 7.95 -2.58 -5.54
CA GLN A 63 8.86 -2.86 -4.41
C GLN A 63 10.21 -3.41 -4.86
N ARG A 64 10.25 -4.27 -5.88
CA ARG A 64 11.49 -4.84 -6.44
C ARG A 64 12.44 -3.81 -7.06
N PHE A 65 12.01 -2.56 -7.20
CA PHE A 65 12.84 -1.47 -7.69
C PHE A 65 13.37 -0.62 -6.52
N GLY A 66 14.14 -1.25 -5.62
CA GLY A 66 14.91 -0.59 -4.57
C GLY A 66 14.10 -0.14 -3.35
N VAL A 67 12.89 -0.63 -3.15
CA VAL A 67 12.09 -0.33 -1.97
C VAL A 67 12.21 -1.49 -0.98
N PRO A 68 12.56 -1.24 0.30
CA PRO A 68 12.70 -2.30 1.30
C PRO A 68 11.37 -3.00 1.60
N LEU A 69 11.44 -4.20 2.20
CA LEU A 69 10.25 -4.97 2.62
C LEU A 69 9.41 -4.21 3.65
N GLY A 70 10.06 -3.51 4.60
CA GLY A 70 9.43 -2.57 5.52
C GLY A 70 8.29 -3.13 6.36
N PHE A 71 8.35 -4.41 6.73
CA PHE A 71 7.26 -5.13 7.41
C PHE A 71 5.90 -4.97 6.69
N GLY A 72 5.94 -4.87 5.36
CA GLY A 72 4.77 -4.77 4.50
C GLY A 72 4.52 -3.41 3.85
N GLY A 73 5.33 -2.42 4.15
CA GLY A 73 5.19 -1.13 3.49
C GLY A 73 5.84 0.05 4.22
N PRO A 74 5.83 1.24 3.54
CA PRO A 74 5.03 1.58 2.36
C PRO A 74 5.61 1.07 1.04
N HIS A 75 4.76 0.78 0.06
CA HIS A 75 5.14 0.40 -1.30
C HIS A 75 4.33 1.18 -2.33
N ALA A 76 4.92 1.47 -3.51
CA ALA A 76 4.17 1.93 -4.66
C ALA A 76 3.72 0.73 -5.51
N ALA A 77 2.49 0.80 -6.02
CA ALA A 77 1.99 -0.11 -7.04
C ALA A 77 2.05 0.53 -8.42
N TYR A 78 2.05 -0.27 -9.46
CA TYR A 78 1.84 0.19 -10.81
C TYR A 78 0.53 -0.36 -11.40
N PHE A 79 -0.02 0.40 -12.31
CA PHE A 79 -1.19 0.03 -13.11
C PHE A 79 -0.93 0.45 -14.56
N ALA A 80 -0.97 -0.51 -15.47
CA ALA A 80 -0.81 -0.28 -16.89
C ALA A 80 -2.01 -0.85 -17.64
N THR A 81 -2.50 -0.13 -18.65
CA THR A 81 -3.65 -0.57 -19.43
C THR A 81 -3.57 -0.07 -20.87
N ARG A 82 -4.45 -0.57 -21.73
CA ARG A 82 -4.60 -0.11 -23.11
C ARG A 82 -5.21 1.29 -23.17
N ASP A 83 -4.95 2.02 -24.24
CA ASP A 83 -5.47 3.38 -24.44
C ASP A 83 -7.02 3.43 -24.37
N ALA A 84 -7.70 2.36 -24.77
CA ALA A 84 -9.15 2.26 -24.69
C ALA A 84 -9.71 2.45 -23.27
N PHE A 85 -8.97 2.03 -22.23
CA PHE A 85 -9.40 2.08 -20.83
C PHE A 85 -8.87 3.29 -20.04
N LYS A 86 -8.19 4.23 -20.70
CA LYS A 86 -7.59 5.39 -20.02
C LYS A 86 -8.58 6.25 -19.23
N ARG A 87 -9.88 6.21 -19.58
CA ARG A 87 -10.92 6.96 -18.87
C ARG A 87 -11.36 6.29 -17.58
N ASP A 88 -11.14 4.97 -17.47
CA ASP A 88 -11.57 4.15 -16.35
C ASP A 88 -10.42 3.87 -15.37
N MET A 89 -9.19 4.31 -15.70
CA MET A 89 -8.03 4.15 -14.82
C MET A 89 -8.26 4.86 -13.49
N PRO A 90 -7.86 4.25 -12.35
CA PRO A 90 -7.79 4.94 -11.07
C PRO A 90 -6.68 6.00 -11.09
N GLY A 91 -6.75 6.95 -10.14
CA GLY A 91 -5.72 7.97 -9.97
C GLY A 91 -5.78 9.11 -10.97
N ARG A 92 -4.82 10.01 -10.84
CA ARG A 92 -4.67 11.19 -11.70
C ARG A 92 -3.74 10.86 -12.85
N LEU A 93 -4.11 11.29 -14.05
CA LEU A 93 -3.28 11.21 -15.23
C LEU A 93 -2.61 12.55 -15.46
N VAL A 94 -1.29 12.55 -15.64
CA VAL A 94 -0.50 13.74 -15.96
C VAL A 94 -0.08 13.65 -17.41
N GLY A 95 -0.39 14.70 -18.16
CA GLY A 95 0.01 14.85 -19.57
C GLY A 95 1.05 15.95 -19.76
N VAL A 96 1.76 15.88 -20.87
CA VAL A 96 2.66 16.94 -21.32
C VAL A 96 1.88 17.94 -22.15
N SER A 97 2.05 19.23 -21.82
CA SER A 97 1.43 20.37 -22.50
C SER A 97 2.47 21.46 -22.67
N VAL A 98 2.05 22.65 -22.96
CA VAL A 98 2.89 23.84 -22.99
C VAL A 98 2.32 24.93 -22.08
N ASP A 99 3.21 25.73 -21.49
CA ASP A 99 2.82 26.90 -20.71
C ASP A 99 2.48 28.08 -21.64
N ARG A 100 2.12 29.25 -21.05
CA ARG A 100 1.79 30.45 -21.81
C ARG A 100 2.96 31.03 -22.64
N PHE A 101 4.18 30.56 -22.37
CA PHE A 101 5.39 30.96 -23.09
C PHE A 101 5.83 29.91 -24.11
N GLY A 102 5.04 28.87 -24.35
CA GLY A 102 5.36 27.78 -25.28
C GLY A 102 6.39 26.79 -24.76
N LYS A 103 6.74 26.81 -23.45
CA LYS A 103 7.66 25.85 -22.86
C LYS A 103 6.91 24.59 -22.41
N PRO A 104 7.55 23.40 -22.45
CA PRO A 104 6.94 22.16 -21.93
C PRO A 104 6.49 22.32 -20.48
N ALA A 105 5.25 21.95 -20.21
CA ALA A 105 4.64 22.00 -18.88
C ALA A 105 3.82 20.73 -18.63
N LEU A 106 3.80 20.26 -17.40
CA LEU A 106 2.97 19.14 -16.98
C LEU A 106 1.60 19.65 -16.50
N ARG A 107 0.55 18.93 -16.84
CA ARG A 107 -0.80 19.23 -16.36
C ARG A 107 -1.61 17.97 -16.15
N LEU A 108 -2.64 18.06 -15.32
CA LEU A 108 -3.63 16.99 -15.20
C LEU A 108 -4.33 16.81 -16.56
N ALA A 109 -4.29 15.58 -17.06
CA ALA A 109 -5.02 15.19 -18.26
C ALA A 109 -6.37 14.60 -17.87
N MET A 110 -7.39 14.76 -18.76
CA MET A 110 -8.73 14.21 -18.58
C MET A 110 -9.41 14.68 -17.28
N GLN A 111 -9.33 15.96 -17.00
CA GLN A 111 -9.81 16.63 -15.77
C GLN A 111 -11.28 16.36 -15.41
N THR A 112 -12.12 15.96 -16.38
CA THR A 112 -13.52 15.59 -16.11
C THR A 112 -13.67 14.43 -15.13
N ARG A 113 -12.61 13.71 -14.80
CA ARG A 113 -12.57 12.64 -13.79
C ARG A 113 -12.29 13.15 -12.39
N GLU A 114 -11.80 14.38 -12.25
CA GLU A 114 -11.33 14.93 -10.98
C GLU A 114 -12.49 15.27 -10.03
N GLN A 115 -12.21 15.17 -8.74
CA GLN A 115 -13.17 15.44 -7.66
C GLN A 115 -13.78 16.84 -7.76
N HIS A 116 -12.96 17.85 -8.03
CA HIS A 116 -13.42 19.24 -8.11
C HIS A 116 -14.39 19.51 -9.27
N ILE A 117 -14.48 18.58 -10.24
CA ILE A 117 -15.44 18.65 -11.35
C ILE A 117 -16.63 17.74 -11.11
N ARG A 118 -16.39 16.47 -10.78
CA ARG A 118 -17.45 15.45 -10.66
C ARG A 118 -18.01 15.30 -9.24
N ARG A 119 -17.33 15.85 -8.23
CA ARG A 119 -17.74 15.77 -6.82
C ARG A 119 -18.09 14.35 -6.40
N GLU A 120 -19.33 14.12 -5.95
CA GLU A 120 -19.84 12.81 -5.52
C GLU A 120 -19.81 11.72 -6.61
N LYS A 121 -19.69 12.10 -7.88
CA LYS A 121 -19.59 11.15 -9.01
C LYS A 121 -18.16 10.85 -9.44
N ALA A 122 -17.16 11.37 -8.73
CA ALA A 122 -15.77 11.06 -9.04
C ALA A 122 -15.47 9.59 -8.71
N THR A 123 -14.79 8.90 -9.62
CA THR A 123 -14.45 7.47 -9.47
C THR A 123 -13.07 7.24 -8.87
N SER A 124 -12.25 8.29 -8.78
CA SER A 124 -10.88 8.20 -8.29
C SER A 124 -10.55 9.38 -7.40
N ASN A 125 -10.35 9.11 -6.12
CA ASN A 125 -10.07 10.12 -5.10
C ASN A 125 -8.79 9.75 -4.35
N ILE A 126 -7.70 9.57 -5.07
CA ILE A 126 -6.42 9.33 -4.43
C ILE A 126 -5.90 10.67 -3.91
N CYS A 127 -5.88 10.78 -2.59
CA CYS A 127 -5.23 11.85 -1.86
C CYS A 127 -4.10 11.20 -1.04
N THR A 128 -2.89 11.77 -1.07
CA THR A 128 -1.69 11.18 -0.47
C THR A 128 -1.37 9.79 -1.05
N ALA A 129 -0.96 9.79 -2.31
CA ALA A 129 -0.46 8.59 -3.00
C ALA A 129 0.96 8.24 -2.52
N GLN A 130 1.45 7.05 -2.88
CA GLN A 130 2.79 6.57 -2.51
C GLN A 130 3.89 7.19 -3.41
N VAL A 131 3.92 8.52 -3.49
CA VAL A 131 4.76 9.27 -4.45
C VAL A 131 6.24 9.10 -4.16
N LEU A 132 6.67 9.17 -2.88
CA LEU A 132 8.08 8.96 -2.53
C LEU A 132 8.57 7.59 -2.99
N LEU A 133 7.76 6.54 -2.78
CA LEU A 133 8.12 5.17 -3.17
C LEU A 133 8.16 5.02 -4.70
N ALA A 134 7.25 5.69 -5.41
CA ALA A 134 7.28 5.74 -6.87
C ALA A 134 8.52 6.48 -7.38
N ASN A 135 8.94 7.56 -6.70
CA ASN A 135 10.18 8.27 -7.01
C ASN A 135 11.41 7.40 -6.75
N ILE A 136 11.46 6.67 -5.62
CA ILE A 136 12.53 5.72 -5.33
C ILE A 136 12.62 4.66 -6.43
N ALA A 137 11.52 4.03 -6.79
CA ALA A 137 11.49 3.02 -7.86
C ALA A 137 11.92 3.61 -9.22
N SER A 138 11.50 4.85 -9.52
CA SER A 138 11.91 5.56 -10.73
C SER A 138 13.42 5.85 -10.73
N MET A 139 13.98 6.34 -9.62
CA MET A 139 15.41 6.65 -9.51
C MET A 139 16.27 5.38 -9.51
N TYR A 140 15.79 4.28 -8.95
CA TYR A 140 16.41 2.96 -9.06
C TYR A 140 16.54 2.55 -10.54
N ALA A 141 15.44 2.70 -11.30
CA ALA A 141 15.44 2.42 -12.73
C ALA A 141 16.37 3.38 -13.52
N VAL A 142 16.45 4.65 -13.13
CA VAL A 142 17.36 5.64 -13.74
C VAL A 142 18.82 5.28 -13.45
N TYR A 143 19.14 4.88 -12.21
CA TYR A 143 20.51 4.55 -11.82
C TYR A 143 21.02 3.28 -12.47
N HIS A 144 20.26 2.20 -12.42
CA HIS A 144 20.67 0.90 -12.98
C HIS A 144 20.52 0.85 -14.50
N GLY A 145 19.55 1.56 -15.05
CA GLY A 145 19.21 1.54 -16.47
C GLY A 145 18.75 0.15 -16.96
N PRO A 146 18.46 0.03 -18.26
CA PRO A 146 17.99 -1.25 -18.82
C PRO A 146 19.00 -2.38 -18.63
N LYS A 147 20.29 -2.11 -18.81
CA LYS A 147 21.35 -3.11 -18.67
C LYS A 147 21.51 -3.59 -17.23
N GLY A 148 21.55 -2.67 -16.26
CA GLY A 148 21.71 -3.02 -14.85
C GLY A 148 20.52 -3.81 -14.32
N LEU A 149 19.28 -3.40 -14.63
CA LEU A 149 18.08 -4.14 -14.22
C LEU A 149 18.05 -5.55 -14.79
N THR A 150 18.39 -5.70 -16.08
CA THR A 150 18.47 -7.02 -16.71
C THR A 150 19.54 -7.88 -16.05
N GLN A 151 20.71 -7.33 -15.72
CA GLN A 151 21.78 -8.05 -15.03
C GLN A 151 21.36 -8.50 -13.62
N ILE A 152 20.65 -7.64 -12.86
CA ILE A 152 20.11 -7.98 -11.54
C ILE A 152 19.16 -9.18 -11.68
N ALA A 153 18.19 -9.11 -12.59
CA ALA A 153 17.25 -10.19 -12.82
C ALA A 153 17.93 -11.49 -13.28
N GLN A 154 18.89 -11.41 -14.20
CA GLN A 154 19.66 -12.56 -14.67
C GLN A 154 20.44 -13.22 -13.54
N ARG A 155 21.08 -12.44 -12.67
CA ARG A 155 21.83 -12.95 -11.51
C ARG A 155 20.92 -13.71 -10.56
N ILE A 156 19.75 -13.15 -10.22
CA ILE A 156 18.78 -13.81 -9.35
C ILE A 156 18.31 -15.13 -9.98
N HIS A 157 17.91 -15.08 -11.25
CA HIS A 157 17.47 -16.26 -11.98
C HIS A 157 18.57 -17.35 -12.04
N GLN A 158 19.82 -16.97 -12.31
CA GLN A 158 20.95 -17.90 -12.34
C GLN A 158 21.18 -18.55 -10.97
N LEU A 159 21.18 -17.79 -9.88
CA LEU A 159 21.30 -18.34 -8.53
C LEU A 159 20.16 -19.32 -8.20
N THR A 160 18.94 -18.99 -8.61
CA THR A 160 17.78 -19.87 -8.43
C THR A 160 17.92 -21.17 -9.22
N ALA A 161 18.42 -21.10 -10.46
CA ALA A 161 18.65 -22.28 -11.29
C ALA A 161 19.79 -23.16 -10.73
N ILE A 162 20.85 -22.56 -10.20
CA ILE A 162 21.94 -23.27 -9.50
C ILE A 162 21.38 -23.95 -8.24
N LEU A 163 20.60 -23.23 -7.43
CA LEU A 163 19.95 -23.78 -6.23
C LEU A 163 19.09 -25.00 -6.60
N ALA A 164 18.20 -24.86 -7.57
CA ALA A 164 17.29 -25.92 -8.02
C ALA A 164 18.07 -27.17 -8.45
N LYS A 165 19.12 -26.98 -9.27
CA LYS A 165 19.94 -28.10 -9.78
C LYS A 165 20.65 -28.83 -8.64
N GLY A 166 21.20 -28.10 -7.67
CA GLY A 166 21.86 -28.71 -6.50
C GLY A 166 20.86 -29.45 -5.59
N LEU A 167 19.65 -28.92 -5.39
CA LEU A 167 18.58 -29.60 -4.64
C LEU A 167 18.20 -30.94 -5.32
N VAL A 168 18.11 -30.96 -6.64
CA VAL A 168 17.87 -32.21 -7.40
C VAL A 168 19.02 -33.20 -7.23
N GLN A 169 20.29 -32.78 -7.28
CA GLN A 169 21.45 -33.64 -6.99
C GLN A 169 21.43 -34.23 -5.57
N LEU A 170 20.87 -33.47 -4.61
CA LEU A 170 20.66 -33.92 -3.24
C LEU A 170 19.47 -34.89 -3.11
N GLY A 171 18.76 -35.18 -4.20
CA GLY A 171 17.62 -36.09 -4.24
C GLY A 171 16.30 -35.48 -3.78
N LEU A 172 16.21 -34.15 -3.81
CA LEU A 172 14.96 -33.42 -3.55
C LEU A 172 14.22 -33.14 -4.85
N THR A 173 12.91 -33.06 -4.81
CA THR A 173 12.07 -32.76 -5.98
C THR A 173 11.69 -31.30 -5.98
N VAL A 174 12.13 -30.57 -7.01
CA VAL A 174 11.65 -29.23 -7.34
C VAL A 174 10.46 -29.42 -8.28
N GLU A 175 9.32 -28.78 -7.96
CA GLU A 175 8.06 -28.98 -8.71
C GLU A 175 8.08 -28.30 -10.09
N GLN A 176 8.76 -27.13 -10.17
CA GLN A 176 8.78 -26.33 -11.40
C GLN A 176 9.82 -26.81 -12.39
N GLU A 177 9.41 -26.94 -13.66
CA GLU A 177 10.35 -27.09 -14.79
C GLU A 177 10.82 -25.74 -15.32
N SER A 178 9.98 -24.70 -15.18
CA SER A 178 10.27 -23.33 -15.61
C SER A 178 9.93 -22.34 -14.48
N PHE A 179 10.87 -21.45 -14.16
CA PHE A 179 10.73 -20.52 -13.05
C PHE A 179 11.59 -19.26 -13.28
N PHE A 180 11.35 -18.22 -12.48
CA PHE A 180 12.20 -17.03 -12.42
C PHE A 180 13.07 -17.05 -11.16
N ASP A 181 12.50 -16.79 -9.99
CA ASP A 181 13.21 -16.62 -8.71
C ASP A 181 12.62 -17.45 -7.56
N THR A 182 11.58 -18.23 -7.81
CA THR A 182 10.83 -18.94 -6.78
C THR A 182 10.69 -20.42 -7.12
N LEU A 183 10.92 -21.26 -6.12
CA LEU A 183 10.84 -22.71 -6.22
C LEU A 183 9.85 -23.26 -5.20
N SER A 184 9.09 -24.29 -5.58
CA SER A 184 8.34 -25.15 -4.68
C SER A 184 9.06 -26.49 -4.57
N LEU A 185 9.36 -26.87 -3.35
CA LEU A 185 10.14 -28.07 -3.04
C LEU A 185 9.23 -29.12 -2.39
N HIS A 186 9.18 -30.31 -2.97
CA HIS A 186 8.50 -31.44 -2.35
C HIS A 186 9.35 -32.05 -1.22
N THR A 187 8.78 -32.16 -0.04
CA THR A 187 9.49 -32.51 1.19
C THR A 187 9.24 -33.96 1.67
N ALA A 188 8.33 -34.68 1.01
CA ALA A 188 7.92 -36.03 1.39
C ALA A 188 7.53 -36.14 2.90
N GLY A 189 6.64 -35.27 3.36
CA GLY A 189 6.13 -35.22 4.73
C GLY A 189 7.06 -34.58 5.75
N ARG A 190 8.22 -34.04 5.35
CA ARG A 190 9.22 -33.44 6.25
C ARG A 190 9.11 -31.92 6.37
N THR A 191 8.06 -31.32 5.84
CA THR A 191 7.90 -29.84 5.78
C THR A 191 8.13 -29.19 7.15
N ALA A 192 7.47 -29.69 8.21
CA ALA A 192 7.59 -29.12 9.55
C ALA A 192 9.03 -29.21 10.08
N ALA A 193 9.65 -30.38 9.98
CA ALA A 193 11.02 -30.59 10.47
C ALA A 193 12.06 -29.73 9.72
N LEU A 194 11.94 -29.59 8.40
CA LEU A 194 12.82 -28.75 7.59
C LEU A 194 12.58 -27.25 7.86
N HIS A 195 11.33 -26.85 8.06
CA HIS A 195 10.98 -25.48 8.43
C HIS A 195 11.57 -25.10 9.80
N ASP A 196 11.43 -25.99 10.81
CA ASP A 196 11.98 -25.75 12.14
C ASP A 196 13.51 -25.69 12.12
N LYS A 197 14.15 -26.59 11.35
CA LYS A 197 15.60 -26.57 11.13
C LYS A 197 16.08 -25.27 10.46
N ALA A 198 15.31 -24.76 9.50
CA ALA A 198 15.60 -23.48 8.85
C ALA A 198 15.48 -22.32 9.83
N ARG A 199 14.41 -22.28 10.63
CA ARG A 199 14.20 -21.24 11.65
C ARG A 199 15.30 -21.23 12.70
N ALA A 200 15.76 -22.39 13.13
CA ALA A 200 16.89 -22.51 14.05
C ALA A 200 18.20 -21.94 13.51
N GLN A 201 18.32 -21.79 12.18
CA GLN A 201 19.45 -21.17 11.50
C GLN A 201 19.15 -19.71 11.04
N GLY A 202 18.03 -19.12 11.49
CA GLY A 202 17.64 -17.76 11.11
C GLY A 202 17.07 -17.63 9.70
N ILE A 203 16.61 -18.72 9.09
CA ILE A 203 16.06 -18.74 7.73
C ILE A 203 14.55 -19.01 7.79
N ASN A 204 13.74 -18.10 7.24
CA ASN A 204 12.32 -18.28 7.09
C ASN A 204 11.98 -18.84 5.70
N LEU A 205 11.47 -20.04 5.66
CA LEU A 205 10.93 -20.67 4.46
C LEU A 205 9.41 -20.62 4.47
N ARG A 206 8.80 -20.52 3.29
CA ARG A 206 7.34 -20.52 3.19
C ARG A 206 6.80 -21.95 3.31
N VAL A 207 5.98 -22.22 4.30
CA VAL A 207 5.18 -23.45 4.36
C VAL A 207 4.00 -23.32 3.39
N ILE A 208 3.99 -24.13 2.34
CA ILE A 208 2.88 -24.18 1.38
C ILE A 208 1.80 -25.11 1.93
N ASP A 209 2.21 -26.33 2.30
CA ASP A 209 1.39 -27.36 2.96
C ASP A 209 2.31 -28.40 3.64
N PRO A 210 1.76 -29.49 4.23
CA PRO A 210 2.55 -30.51 4.91
C PRO A 210 3.58 -31.23 4.04
N GLU A 211 3.46 -31.16 2.72
CA GLU A 211 4.31 -31.83 1.75
C GLU A 211 5.25 -30.88 1.01
N ARG A 212 5.07 -29.54 1.16
CA ARG A 212 5.78 -28.58 0.31
C ARG A 212 6.27 -27.36 1.06
N LEU A 213 7.53 -26.94 0.71
CA LEU A 213 8.15 -25.68 1.10
C LEU A 213 8.36 -24.79 -0.14
N GLY A 214 8.20 -23.49 0.02
CA GLY A 214 8.56 -22.49 -0.97
C GLY A 214 9.85 -21.77 -0.60
N LEU A 215 10.68 -21.50 -1.62
CA LEU A 215 11.90 -20.72 -1.53
C LEU A 215 11.86 -19.60 -2.58
N SER A 216 12.23 -18.40 -2.20
CA SER A 216 12.34 -17.28 -3.14
C SER A 216 13.68 -16.57 -2.92
N LEU A 217 14.36 -16.23 -3.99
CA LEU A 217 15.62 -15.51 -4.00
C LEU A 217 15.39 -14.07 -4.46
N ASP A 218 16.27 -13.18 -4.06
CA ASP A 218 16.25 -11.78 -4.44
C ASP A 218 17.66 -11.23 -4.74
N GLU A 219 17.79 -9.94 -4.93
CA GLU A 219 19.04 -9.25 -5.23
C GLU A 219 20.06 -9.30 -4.09
N THR A 220 19.65 -9.59 -2.87
CA THR A 220 20.55 -9.70 -1.71
C THR A 220 21.14 -11.11 -1.57
N THR A 221 20.53 -12.11 -2.21
CA THR A 221 20.98 -13.50 -2.16
C THR A 221 22.40 -13.69 -2.66
N THR A 222 23.21 -14.42 -1.90
CA THR A 222 24.62 -14.71 -2.18
C THR A 222 24.85 -16.18 -2.52
N GLN A 223 26.07 -16.52 -2.97
CA GLN A 223 26.48 -17.91 -3.12
C GLN A 223 26.44 -18.66 -1.78
N ALA A 224 26.87 -18.02 -0.69
CA ALA A 224 26.85 -18.64 0.64
C ALA A 224 25.43 -19.01 1.10
N ASP A 225 24.42 -18.22 0.74
CA ASP A 225 23.02 -18.55 1.03
C ASP A 225 22.56 -19.79 0.27
N VAL A 226 22.94 -19.93 -1.00
CA VAL A 226 22.65 -21.13 -1.82
C VAL A 226 23.30 -22.37 -1.23
N GLU A 227 24.58 -22.30 -0.88
CA GLU A 227 25.32 -23.39 -0.25
C GLU A 227 24.76 -23.74 1.14
N GLY A 228 24.37 -22.73 1.92
CA GLY A 228 23.67 -22.88 3.20
C GLY A 228 22.34 -23.63 3.06
N LEU A 229 21.53 -23.28 2.06
CA LEU A 229 20.27 -23.98 1.76
C LEU A 229 20.50 -25.44 1.35
N TRP A 230 21.53 -25.74 0.57
CA TRP A 230 21.88 -27.13 0.25
C TRP A 230 22.26 -27.92 1.50
N SER A 231 23.09 -27.33 2.37
CA SER A 231 23.48 -27.96 3.64
C SER A 231 22.29 -28.19 4.56
N LEU A 232 21.38 -27.23 4.63
CA LEU A 232 20.17 -27.30 5.46
C LEU A 232 19.22 -28.39 4.97
N LEU A 233 18.95 -28.44 3.66
CA LEU A 233 17.94 -29.29 3.05
C LEU A 233 18.47 -30.66 2.63
N GLY A 234 19.79 -30.80 2.45
CA GLY A 234 20.46 -32.00 1.93
C GLY A 234 20.58 -33.16 2.91
N ASP A 235 20.14 -33.01 4.15
CA ASP A 235 20.06 -34.09 5.16
C ASP A 235 21.39 -34.80 5.40
N GLY A 236 22.48 -34.04 5.54
CA GLY A 236 23.84 -34.55 5.79
C GLY A 236 24.59 -35.05 4.57
N LYS A 237 23.99 -34.99 3.39
CA LYS A 237 24.68 -35.24 2.12
C LYS A 237 25.72 -34.16 1.84
N ALA A 238 26.80 -34.52 1.13
CA ALA A 238 27.81 -33.55 0.68
C ALA A 238 27.15 -32.47 -0.21
N ALA A 239 27.45 -31.22 0.06
CA ALA A 239 26.95 -30.11 -0.75
C ALA A 239 27.49 -30.23 -2.20
N PRO A 240 26.67 -29.92 -3.21
CA PRO A 240 27.10 -29.84 -4.59
C PRO A 240 28.21 -28.81 -4.80
N ASP A 241 29.04 -29.01 -5.82
CA ASP A 241 30.03 -28.02 -6.23
C ASP A 241 29.35 -26.85 -6.95
N PHE A 242 29.33 -25.68 -6.28
CA PHE A 242 28.73 -24.49 -6.82
C PHE A 242 29.34 -24.04 -8.15
N ALA A 243 30.68 -24.08 -8.28
CA ALA A 243 31.37 -23.62 -9.48
C ALA A 243 31.05 -24.53 -10.69
N ALA A 244 31.04 -25.85 -10.47
CA ALA A 244 30.65 -26.81 -11.50
C ALA A 244 29.18 -26.61 -11.95
N LEU A 245 28.26 -26.38 -11.01
CA LEU A 245 26.87 -26.12 -11.34
C LEU A 245 26.70 -24.77 -12.04
N ALA A 246 27.38 -23.72 -11.60
CA ALA A 246 27.31 -22.41 -12.22
C ALA A 246 27.79 -22.42 -13.69
N ALA A 247 28.77 -23.28 -14.01
CA ALA A 247 29.25 -23.46 -15.38
C ALA A 247 28.29 -24.29 -16.26
N ALA A 248 27.49 -25.16 -15.66
CA ALA A 248 26.65 -26.12 -16.37
C ALA A 248 25.15 -25.73 -16.46
N VAL A 249 24.72 -24.80 -15.62
CA VAL A 249 23.31 -24.38 -15.55
C VAL A 249 22.91 -23.53 -16.76
N THR A 250 21.78 -23.85 -17.35
CA THR A 250 21.11 -23.06 -18.38
C THR A 250 19.89 -22.36 -17.80
N SER A 251 19.40 -21.33 -18.48
CA SER A 251 18.17 -20.63 -18.06
C SER A 251 16.97 -21.60 -18.01
N ALA A 252 16.19 -21.49 -16.94
CA ALA A 252 14.92 -22.19 -16.78
C ALA A 252 13.74 -21.43 -17.40
N ILE A 253 13.98 -20.27 -18.02
CA ILE A 253 12.95 -19.52 -18.75
C ILE A 253 12.79 -20.12 -20.13
N PRO A 254 11.57 -20.60 -20.51
CA PRO A 254 11.31 -21.09 -21.85
C PRO A 254 11.60 -20.04 -22.92
N ALA A 255 12.24 -20.42 -24.02
CA ALA A 255 12.64 -19.51 -25.09
C ALA A 255 11.46 -18.68 -25.64
N ALA A 256 10.27 -19.27 -25.69
CA ALA A 256 9.03 -18.61 -26.13
C ALA A 256 8.59 -17.47 -25.20
N LEU A 257 9.00 -17.48 -23.94
CA LEU A 257 8.65 -16.47 -22.94
C LEU A 257 9.74 -15.41 -22.74
N VAL A 258 10.91 -15.59 -23.34
CA VAL A 258 12.01 -14.62 -23.22
C VAL A 258 11.63 -13.31 -23.91
N ARG A 259 11.79 -12.22 -23.18
CA ARG A 259 11.53 -10.87 -23.69
C ARG A 259 12.42 -10.54 -24.89
N GLN A 260 11.80 -10.06 -25.97
CA GLN A 260 12.50 -9.59 -27.17
C GLN A 260 12.49 -8.06 -27.30
N SER A 261 11.53 -7.40 -26.65
CA SER A 261 11.37 -5.94 -26.73
C SER A 261 12.35 -5.21 -25.82
N ALA A 262 12.81 -4.04 -26.26
CA ALA A 262 13.65 -3.16 -25.46
C ALA A 262 12.89 -2.64 -24.22
N ILE A 263 13.61 -2.45 -23.11
CA ILE A 263 13.11 -1.80 -21.89
C ILE A 263 13.75 -0.44 -21.72
N LEU A 264 13.04 0.51 -21.10
CA LEU A 264 13.57 1.79 -20.66
C LEU A 264 14.36 2.53 -21.76
N SER A 265 13.80 2.60 -22.97
CA SER A 265 14.46 3.19 -24.14
C SER A 265 14.64 4.72 -24.05
N HIS A 266 13.95 5.41 -23.13
CA HIS A 266 14.09 6.85 -22.97
C HIS A 266 15.50 7.20 -22.48
N PRO A 267 16.13 8.28 -23.00
CA PRO A 267 17.52 8.65 -22.69
C PRO A 267 17.82 8.84 -21.20
N VAL A 268 16.84 9.19 -20.37
CA VAL A 268 17.03 9.36 -18.92
C VAL A 268 17.54 8.10 -18.24
N PHE A 269 17.11 6.92 -18.70
CA PHE A 269 17.53 5.62 -18.16
C PHE A 269 18.89 5.15 -18.66
N ASN A 270 19.56 5.93 -19.51
CA ASN A 270 20.82 5.58 -20.14
C ASN A 270 21.93 6.61 -19.86
N ARG A 271 21.77 7.43 -18.81
CA ARG A 271 22.66 8.55 -18.56
C ARG A 271 23.25 8.61 -17.14
N TYR A 272 22.43 8.43 -16.10
CA TYR A 272 22.78 8.77 -14.71
C TYR A 272 23.17 7.52 -13.90
N HIS A 273 24.28 6.87 -14.28
CA HIS A 273 24.71 5.57 -13.72
C HIS A 273 25.81 5.67 -12.66
N SER A 274 26.17 6.88 -12.24
CA SER A 274 27.10 7.11 -11.12
C SER A 274 26.40 7.89 -10.00
N GLU A 275 26.87 7.72 -8.78
CA GLU A 275 26.35 8.43 -7.61
C GLU A 275 26.35 9.95 -7.83
N THR A 276 27.46 10.51 -8.28
CA THR A 276 27.60 11.94 -8.52
C THR A 276 26.62 12.47 -9.58
N GLU A 277 26.44 11.73 -10.67
CA GLU A 277 25.50 12.12 -11.73
C GLU A 277 24.04 12.04 -11.25
N LEU A 278 23.70 10.98 -10.51
CA LEU A 278 22.36 10.84 -9.93
C LEU A 278 22.06 11.95 -8.92
N MET A 279 22.99 12.28 -8.02
CA MET A 279 22.83 13.38 -7.07
C MET A 279 22.58 14.73 -7.77
N ARG A 280 23.35 15.03 -8.82
CA ARG A 280 23.15 16.24 -9.64
C ARG A 280 21.81 16.23 -10.37
N TYR A 281 21.38 15.06 -10.83
CA TYR A 281 20.08 14.90 -11.49
C TYR A 281 18.92 15.11 -10.51
N LEU A 282 19.00 14.55 -9.31
CA LEU A 282 18.02 14.77 -8.23
C LEU A 282 17.92 16.25 -7.87
N ARG A 283 19.06 16.94 -7.73
CA ARG A 283 19.07 18.39 -7.49
C ARG A 283 18.42 19.18 -8.62
N LYS A 284 18.74 18.84 -9.87
CA LYS A 284 18.12 19.45 -11.05
C LYS A 284 16.60 19.26 -11.08
N LEU A 285 16.08 18.11 -10.63
CA LEU A 285 14.64 17.88 -10.53
C LEU A 285 14.03 18.71 -9.39
N ALA A 286 14.66 18.73 -8.23
CA ALA A 286 14.22 19.53 -7.09
C ALA A 286 14.17 21.03 -7.41
N ASP A 287 15.08 21.53 -8.24
CA ASP A 287 15.14 22.95 -8.64
C ASP A 287 14.02 23.37 -9.60
N LYS A 288 13.25 22.42 -10.14
CA LYS A 288 12.13 22.72 -11.04
C LYS A 288 10.83 23.03 -10.33
N ASP A 289 10.74 22.76 -9.04
CA ASP A 289 9.53 22.91 -8.26
C ASP A 289 9.84 23.39 -6.84
N LEU A 290 8.81 23.54 -6.04
CA LEU A 290 8.91 23.90 -4.62
C LEU A 290 9.67 22.81 -3.86
N ALA A 291 10.55 23.24 -2.95
CA ALA A 291 11.28 22.34 -2.06
C ALA A 291 11.27 22.88 -0.62
N LEU A 292 11.19 21.96 0.33
CA LEU A 292 11.04 22.29 1.75
C LEU A 292 12.25 23.06 2.33
N ASP A 293 13.42 22.92 1.71
CA ASP A 293 14.66 23.58 2.16
C ASP A 293 14.74 25.07 1.77
N ARG A 294 13.83 25.59 0.96
CA ARG A 294 13.89 26.96 0.42
C ARG A 294 12.56 27.66 0.22
N THR A 295 11.45 27.00 0.45
CA THR A 295 10.11 27.57 0.22
C THR A 295 9.12 27.14 1.29
N MET A 296 8.12 27.99 1.53
CA MET A 296 6.92 27.60 2.26
C MET A 296 5.96 26.90 1.30
N ILE A 297 5.43 25.75 1.72
CA ILE A 297 4.46 25.01 0.90
C ILE A 297 3.07 25.61 1.11
N PRO A 298 2.39 26.04 0.04
CA PRO A 298 1.07 26.66 0.14
C PRO A 298 -0.04 25.60 0.26
N LEU A 299 0.07 24.67 1.23
CA LEU A 299 -0.92 23.63 1.49
C LEU A 299 -1.72 23.98 2.76
N GLY A 300 -3.04 23.97 2.67
CA GLY A 300 -3.91 24.36 3.76
C GLY A 300 -3.95 23.36 4.91
N SER A 301 -3.95 22.08 4.66
CA SER A 301 -4.22 21.06 5.68
C SER A 301 -3.02 20.19 6.08
N CYS A 302 -1.92 20.22 5.35
CA CYS A 302 -0.73 19.42 5.61
C CYS A 302 0.40 20.30 6.11
N THR A 303 0.91 20.03 7.30
CA THR A 303 1.99 20.85 7.90
C THR A 303 3.36 20.56 7.28
N MET A 304 3.56 19.41 6.64
CA MET A 304 4.79 19.02 5.94
C MET A 304 6.04 19.29 6.79
N LYS A 305 6.06 18.74 8.01
CA LYS A 305 7.14 18.98 8.96
C LYS A 305 8.50 18.61 8.39
N LEU A 306 9.50 19.42 8.65
CA LEU A 306 10.90 19.07 8.46
C LEU A 306 11.36 18.26 9.68
N ASN A 307 11.89 17.07 9.43
CA ASN A 307 12.40 16.19 10.46
C ASN A 307 13.93 16.16 10.40
N ALA A 308 14.57 16.05 11.55
CA ALA A 308 16.01 15.84 11.59
C ALA A 308 16.37 14.51 10.92
N ALA A 309 17.51 14.47 10.21
CA ALA A 309 17.98 13.24 9.58
C ALA A 309 18.18 12.12 10.60
N SER A 310 18.61 12.44 11.81
CA SER A 310 18.79 11.49 12.91
C SER A 310 17.48 10.81 13.35
N GLU A 311 16.35 11.51 13.30
CA GLU A 311 15.04 10.96 13.62
C GLU A 311 14.56 9.98 12.53
N MET A 312 15.03 10.15 11.28
CA MET A 312 14.67 9.31 10.15
C MET A 312 15.62 8.12 9.95
N ILE A 313 16.83 8.15 10.50
CA ILE A 313 17.82 7.08 10.36
C ILE A 313 17.26 5.70 10.76
N PRO A 314 16.50 5.52 11.87
CA PRO A 314 15.98 4.20 12.25
C PRO A 314 15.18 3.50 11.16
N ILE A 315 14.50 4.24 10.28
CA ILE A 315 13.72 3.66 9.16
C ILE A 315 14.62 2.90 8.17
N THR A 316 15.91 3.25 8.12
CA THR A 316 16.90 2.62 7.24
C THR A 316 17.59 1.39 7.86
N TRP A 317 17.37 1.13 9.15
CA TRP A 317 17.95 -0.04 9.80
C TRP A 317 17.32 -1.33 9.29
N ALA A 318 18.13 -2.39 9.20
CA ALA A 318 17.67 -3.68 8.70
C ALA A 318 16.51 -4.26 9.54
N GLU A 319 16.53 -4.02 10.84
CA GLU A 319 15.52 -4.45 11.80
C GLU A 319 14.12 -3.89 11.47
N PHE A 320 14.05 -2.69 10.85
CA PHE A 320 12.81 -2.11 10.35
C PHE A 320 12.61 -2.35 8.85
N GLY A 321 13.66 -2.19 8.05
CA GLY A 321 13.57 -2.23 6.59
C GLY A 321 13.50 -3.63 6.00
N ALA A 322 14.23 -4.60 6.55
CA ALA A 322 14.39 -5.91 5.92
C ALA A 322 13.40 -6.98 6.43
N LEU A 323 12.52 -6.67 7.38
CA LEU A 323 11.60 -7.65 7.93
C LEU A 323 10.42 -7.89 6.99
N HIS A 324 10.14 -9.16 6.71
CA HIS A 324 8.99 -9.57 5.92
C HIS A 324 7.69 -9.47 6.74
N PRO A 325 6.55 -9.00 6.19
CA PRO A 325 5.29 -8.82 6.95
C PRO A 325 4.69 -10.12 7.49
N PHE A 326 5.07 -11.27 6.93
CA PHE A 326 4.63 -12.60 7.40
C PHE A 326 5.76 -13.36 8.11
N ALA A 327 6.77 -12.66 8.61
CA ALA A 327 7.74 -13.25 9.52
C ALA A 327 7.01 -13.79 10.77
N PRO A 328 7.49 -14.88 11.40
CA PRO A 328 6.92 -15.40 12.64
C PRO A 328 6.77 -14.32 13.71
N ALA A 329 5.69 -14.38 14.48
CA ALA A 329 5.34 -13.34 15.44
C ALA A 329 6.45 -13.03 16.46
N GLU A 330 7.16 -14.07 16.90
CA GLU A 330 8.30 -13.94 17.81
C GLU A 330 9.51 -13.20 17.22
N GLN A 331 9.60 -13.14 15.90
CA GLN A 331 10.64 -12.37 15.19
C GLN A 331 10.25 -10.91 14.95
N SER A 332 8.99 -10.57 15.15
CA SER A 332 8.43 -9.23 14.94
C SER A 332 7.97 -8.55 16.23
N ALA A 333 8.43 -9.02 17.40
CA ALA A 333 8.01 -8.51 18.72
C ALA A 333 8.20 -6.99 18.86
N GLY A 334 9.30 -6.44 18.34
CA GLY A 334 9.55 -4.99 18.32
C GLY A 334 8.51 -4.21 17.53
N TYR A 335 8.09 -4.70 16.37
CA TYR A 335 7.00 -4.09 15.61
C TYR A 335 5.65 -4.21 16.31
N GLN A 336 5.37 -5.34 16.95
CA GLN A 336 4.14 -5.53 17.73
C GLN A 336 4.07 -4.54 18.89
N GLN A 337 5.19 -4.37 19.62
CA GLN A 337 5.28 -3.38 20.69
C GLN A 337 5.07 -1.96 20.14
N LEU A 338 5.80 -1.57 19.11
CA LEU A 338 5.70 -0.25 18.48
C LEU A 338 4.26 0.07 18.05
N THR A 339 3.60 -0.86 17.37
CA THR A 339 2.22 -0.66 16.90
C THR A 339 1.24 -0.55 18.06
N THR A 340 1.36 -1.41 19.08
CA THR A 340 0.50 -1.38 20.26
C THR A 340 0.66 -0.07 21.05
N GLU A 341 1.89 0.38 21.26
CA GLU A 341 2.14 1.65 21.96
C GLU A 341 1.61 2.84 21.16
N LEU A 342 1.83 2.87 19.85
CA LEU A 342 1.32 3.95 18.99
C LEU A 342 -0.21 3.98 18.94
N GLU A 343 -0.87 2.81 18.84
CA GLU A 343 -2.33 2.72 18.90
C GLU A 343 -2.88 3.23 20.23
N ALA A 344 -2.24 2.90 21.35
CA ALA A 344 -2.59 3.42 22.68
C ALA A 344 -2.44 4.95 22.77
N MET A 345 -1.34 5.51 22.25
CA MET A 345 -1.12 6.95 22.19
C MET A 345 -2.18 7.67 21.35
N LEU A 346 -2.56 7.07 20.20
CA LEU A 346 -3.61 7.62 19.35
C LEU A 346 -4.99 7.54 20.01
N CYS A 347 -5.30 6.47 20.73
CA CYS A 347 -6.51 6.38 21.56
C CYS A 347 -6.56 7.50 22.59
N ALA A 348 -5.45 7.74 23.31
CA ALA A 348 -5.36 8.81 24.30
C ALA A 348 -5.57 10.20 23.69
N ALA A 349 -4.98 10.46 22.51
CA ALA A 349 -5.10 11.74 21.83
C ALA A 349 -6.51 12.00 21.27
N THR A 350 -7.25 10.96 20.87
CA THR A 350 -8.51 11.07 20.16
C THR A 350 -9.74 10.78 21.02
N GLY A 351 -9.57 10.11 22.14
CA GLY A 351 -10.67 9.66 23.00
C GLY A 351 -11.46 8.48 22.45
N TYR A 352 -10.92 7.79 21.47
CA TYR A 352 -11.45 6.51 20.98
C TYR A 352 -10.99 5.34 21.84
N ASP A 353 -11.68 4.21 21.72
CA ASP A 353 -11.45 3.03 22.53
C ASP A 353 -10.54 2.00 21.84
N ALA A 354 -10.47 2.06 20.50
CA ALA A 354 -9.58 1.22 19.70
C ALA A 354 -9.12 1.96 18.43
N VAL A 355 -7.90 1.64 17.99
CA VAL A 355 -7.31 2.17 16.75
C VAL A 355 -6.76 1.01 15.92
N SER A 356 -6.77 1.13 14.59
CA SER A 356 -6.01 0.27 13.68
C SER A 356 -5.09 1.11 12.81
N LEU A 357 -3.83 0.72 12.72
CA LEU A 357 -2.79 1.33 11.88
C LEU A 357 -2.76 0.76 10.46
N GLN A 358 -3.63 -0.18 10.13
CA GLN A 358 -3.61 -0.88 8.84
C GLN A 358 -3.83 0.04 7.63
N PRO A 359 -4.74 1.05 7.65
CA PRO A 359 -4.92 1.90 6.48
C PRO A 359 -3.66 2.70 6.16
N ASN A 360 -3.18 2.61 4.92
CA ASN A 360 -1.95 3.25 4.47
C ASN A 360 -2.18 4.59 3.72
N ALA A 361 -3.37 5.16 3.83
CA ALA A 361 -3.72 6.51 3.38
C ALA A 361 -4.98 6.99 4.10
N GLY A 362 -5.23 8.31 4.14
CA GLY A 362 -6.45 8.88 4.72
C GLY A 362 -7.71 8.36 4.06
N SER A 363 -7.77 8.32 2.72
CA SER A 363 -8.91 7.76 1.98
C SER A 363 -9.15 6.27 2.26
N GLN A 364 -8.10 5.51 2.55
CA GLN A 364 -8.25 4.12 2.96
C GLN A 364 -8.75 4.00 4.40
N GLY A 365 -8.35 4.94 5.28
CA GLY A 365 -8.93 5.09 6.62
C GLY A 365 -10.42 5.45 6.55
N GLU A 366 -10.80 6.37 5.65
CA GLU A 366 -12.22 6.67 5.40
C GLU A 366 -12.99 5.41 5.01
N TYR A 367 -12.46 4.65 4.07
CA TYR A 367 -13.09 3.40 3.61
C TYR A 367 -13.21 2.37 4.72
N ALA A 368 -12.14 2.17 5.49
CA ALA A 368 -12.14 1.25 6.64
C ALA A 368 -13.19 1.62 7.69
N GLY A 369 -13.32 2.91 8.01
CA GLY A 369 -14.30 3.39 8.97
C GLY A 369 -15.74 3.21 8.52
N LEU A 370 -16.02 3.50 7.26
CA LEU A 370 -17.37 3.30 6.69
C LEU A 370 -17.70 1.81 6.56
N LEU A 371 -16.73 0.95 6.25
CA LEU A 371 -16.92 -0.51 6.29
C LEU A 371 -17.23 -1.00 7.70
N ALA A 372 -16.56 -0.45 8.74
CA ALA A 372 -16.84 -0.80 10.13
C ALA A 372 -18.27 -0.41 10.51
N ILE A 373 -18.74 0.79 10.14
CA ILE A 373 -20.13 1.22 10.35
C ILE A 373 -21.11 0.28 9.64
N ARG A 374 -20.85 -0.05 8.38
CA ARG A 374 -21.71 -0.95 7.61
C ARG A 374 -21.77 -2.35 8.24
N ALA A 375 -20.63 -2.90 8.62
CA ALA A 375 -20.56 -4.21 9.28
C ALA A 375 -21.29 -4.21 10.63
N TYR A 376 -21.22 -3.11 11.39
CA TYR A 376 -21.97 -2.93 12.62
C TYR A 376 -23.48 -3.01 12.36
N HIS A 377 -24.03 -2.25 11.41
CA HIS A 377 -25.43 -2.30 11.08
C HIS A 377 -25.86 -3.69 10.60
N GLN A 378 -25.08 -4.33 9.72
CA GLN A 378 -25.33 -5.70 9.26
C GLN A 378 -25.35 -6.72 10.41
N SER A 379 -24.44 -6.60 11.38
CA SER A 379 -24.40 -7.50 12.55
C SER A 379 -25.65 -7.41 13.42
N ARG A 380 -26.41 -6.33 13.30
CA ARG A 380 -27.67 -6.10 14.00
C ARG A 380 -28.91 -6.46 13.18
N GLY A 381 -28.73 -6.99 11.97
CA GLY A 381 -29.81 -7.30 11.03
C GLY A 381 -30.42 -6.07 10.35
N ASP A 382 -29.70 -4.93 10.34
CA ASP A 382 -30.19 -3.66 9.81
C ASP A 382 -29.50 -3.30 8.47
N GLU A 383 -29.52 -4.25 7.55
CA GLU A 383 -28.83 -4.17 6.24
C GLU A 383 -29.35 -3.04 5.34
N ARG A 384 -30.57 -2.54 5.59
CA ARG A 384 -31.19 -1.44 4.87
C ARG A 384 -30.59 -0.07 5.16
N ARG A 385 -29.76 0.08 6.22
CA ARG A 385 -29.07 1.32 6.53
C ARG A 385 -27.92 1.56 5.57
N ASP A 386 -28.21 2.34 4.53
CA ASP A 386 -27.31 2.58 3.40
C ASP A 386 -27.14 4.07 3.07
N ILE A 387 -27.75 4.99 3.83
CA ILE A 387 -27.62 6.44 3.59
C ILE A 387 -26.52 7.03 4.46
N CYS A 388 -25.62 7.78 3.83
CA CYS A 388 -24.62 8.63 4.46
C CYS A 388 -24.96 10.10 4.21
N LEU A 389 -25.26 10.86 5.28
CA LEU A 389 -25.40 12.31 5.21
C LEU A 389 -24.01 12.94 5.14
N ILE A 390 -23.81 13.90 4.25
CA ILE A 390 -22.53 14.58 4.07
C ILE A 390 -22.76 16.08 3.85
N PRO A 391 -22.19 16.97 4.72
CA PRO A 391 -22.29 18.42 4.52
C PRO A 391 -21.66 18.87 3.20
N SER A 392 -22.22 19.90 2.59
CA SER A 392 -21.70 20.49 1.34
C SER A 392 -20.29 21.07 1.50
N SER A 393 -19.84 21.32 2.72
CA SER A 393 -18.47 21.74 3.08
C SER A 393 -17.47 20.59 3.16
N ALA A 394 -17.90 19.33 3.05
CA ALA A 394 -17.03 18.18 3.23
C ALA A 394 -15.94 18.08 2.14
N HIS A 395 -14.83 17.43 2.50
CA HIS A 395 -13.79 17.12 1.54
C HIS A 395 -14.33 16.18 0.44
N GLY A 396 -13.86 16.37 -0.79
CA GLY A 396 -14.34 15.61 -1.96
C GLY A 396 -14.10 14.10 -1.89
N THR A 397 -13.22 13.61 -1.00
CA THR A 397 -13.02 12.17 -0.76
C THR A 397 -14.19 11.53 -0.03
N ASN A 398 -14.90 12.28 0.85
CA ASN A 398 -15.95 11.73 1.70
C ASN A 398 -17.09 11.11 0.88
N PRO A 399 -17.74 11.83 -0.07
CA PRO A 399 -18.83 11.24 -0.87
C PRO A 399 -18.35 10.08 -1.75
N ALA A 400 -17.14 10.15 -2.27
CA ALA A 400 -16.60 9.07 -3.10
C ALA A 400 -16.34 7.80 -2.29
N THR A 401 -15.78 7.93 -1.09
CA THR A 401 -15.54 6.79 -0.20
C THR A 401 -16.84 6.18 0.30
N ALA A 402 -17.86 7.01 0.58
CA ALA A 402 -19.19 6.53 0.93
C ALA A 402 -19.80 5.67 -0.19
N ASN A 403 -19.71 6.13 -1.45
CA ASN A 403 -20.14 5.35 -2.60
C ASN A 403 -19.36 4.03 -2.76
N MET A 404 -18.04 4.05 -2.55
CA MET A 404 -17.20 2.83 -2.58
C MET A 404 -17.60 1.84 -1.48
N ALA A 405 -18.01 2.33 -0.31
CA ALA A 405 -18.52 1.50 0.78
C ALA A 405 -19.95 0.99 0.53
N GLY A 406 -20.56 1.33 -0.62
CA GLY A 406 -21.92 0.94 -0.99
C GLY A 406 -23.01 1.74 -0.29
N MET A 407 -22.70 2.97 0.16
CA MET A 407 -23.67 3.89 0.74
C MET A 407 -24.15 4.92 -0.28
N ARG A 408 -25.40 5.33 -0.17
CA ARG A 408 -25.99 6.43 -0.93
C ARG A 408 -25.74 7.76 -0.21
N VAL A 409 -25.20 8.72 -0.93
CA VAL A 409 -24.88 10.04 -0.38
C VAL A 409 -26.09 10.96 -0.44
N VAL A 410 -26.43 11.57 0.68
CA VAL A 410 -27.41 12.66 0.77
C VAL A 410 -26.69 13.89 1.32
N VAL A 411 -26.65 14.96 0.52
CA VAL A 411 -25.92 16.19 0.87
C VAL A 411 -26.77 17.03 1.82
N THR A 412 -26.17 17.48 2.93
CA THR A 412 -26.77 18.45 3.85
C THR A 412 -26.24 19.86 3.57
N ALA A 413 -27.06 20.86 3.76
CA ALA A 413 -26.70 22.26 3.52
C ALA A 413 -25.74 22.79 4.58
N CYS A 414 -25.05 23.88 4.22
CA CYS A 414 -24.31 24.72 5.16
C CYS A 414 -24.95 26.13 5.15
N ASP A 415 -24.85 26.82 6.29
CA ASP A 415 -25.27 28.21 6.41
C ASP A 415 -24.33 29.20 5.70
N ALA A 416 -24.67 30.47 5.67
CA ALA A 416 -23.87 31.52 5.03
C ALA A 416 -22.49 31.73 5.70
N ARG A 417 -22.28 31.21 6.92
CA ARG A 417 -21.01 31.28 7.66
C ARG A 417 -20.19 30.01 7.50
N GLY A 418 -20.71 29.00 6.80
CA GLY A 418 -20.04 27.74 6.52
C GLY A 418 -20.26 26.66 7.59
N ASN A 419 -21.13 26.89 8.58
CA ASN A 419 -21.54 25.85 9.54
C ASN A 419 -22.53 24.89 8.89
N VAL A 420 -22.67 23.70 9.43
CA VAL A 420 -23.76 22.78 9.04
C VAL A 420 -25.11 23.40 9.38
N ASP A 421 -26.03 23.40 8.44
CA ASP A 421 -27.42 23.80 8.68
C ASP A 421 -28.10 22.68 9.50
N ILE A 422 -28.28 22.95 10.81
CA ILE A 422 -28.83 21.98 11.77
C ILE A 422 -30.25 21.61 11.44
N GLU A 423 -31.06 22.56 10.94
CA GLU A 423 -32.48 22.30 10.59
C GLU A 423 -32.57 21.40 9.35
N ASP A 424 -31.76 21.65 8.32
CA ASP A 424 -31.69 20.79 7.14
C ASP A 424 -31.16 19.39 7.52
N LEU A 425 -30.13 19.33 8.36
CA LEU A 425 -29.60 18.06 8.87
C LEU A 425 -30.66 17.26 9.61
N ARG A 426 -31.37 17.89 10.52
CA ARG A 426 -32.46 17.28 11.31
C ARG A 426 -33.57 16.76 10.41
N ALA A 427 -34.04 17.58 9.47
CA ALA A 427 -35.08 17.21 8.53
C ALA A 427 -34.66 15.94 7.73
N LYS A 428 -33.44 15.91 7.20
CA LYS A 428 -32.94 14.77 6.43
C LYS A 428 -32.69 13.54 7.28
N ALA A 429 -32.23 13.71 8.52
CA ALA A 429 -32.03 12.58 9.44
C ALA A 429 -33.36 11.89 9.77
N ILE A 430 -34.45 12.70 9.95
CA ILE A 430 -35.81 12.19 10.19
C ILE A 430 -36.38 11.54 8.92
N GLU A 431 -36.27 12.21 7.76
CA GLU A 431 -36.72 11.68 6.47
C GLU A 431 -36.12 10.30 6.15
N HIS A 432 -34.85 10.14 6.45
CA HIS A 432 -34.10 8.92 6.13
C HIS A 432 -33.91 7.98 7.32
N ARG A 433 -34.61 8.17 8.43
CA ARG A 433 -34.38 7.48 9.70
C ARG A 433 -34.18 5.97 9.58
N GLU A 434 -35.01 5.31 8.75
CA GLU A 434 -34.95 3.85 8.55
C GLU A 434 -33.74 3.38 7.74
N HIS A 435 -33.12 4.29 6.99
CA HIS A 435 -32.00 4.02 6.10
C HIS A 435 -30.70 4.71 6.52
N LEU A 436 -30.74 5.56 7.54
CA LEU A 436 -29.58 6.34 7.96
C LEU A 436 -28.51 5.45 8.55
N ALA A 437 -27.39 5.30 7.82
CA ALA A 437 -26.22 4.56 8.27
C ALA A 437 -25.25 5.47 9.02
N ALA A 438 -24.92 6.63 8.44
CA ALA A 438 -23.90 7.52 8.98
C ALA A 438 -24.12 9.00 8.61
N LEU A 439 -23.54 9.87 9.42
CA LEU A 439 -23.10 11.21 9.01
C LEU A 439 -21.58 11.18 8.84
N MET A 440 -21.07 11.79 7.78
CA MET A 440 -19.63 11.99 7.58
C MET A 440 -19.31 13.48 7.56
N ILE A 441 -18.71 14.00 8.62
CA ILE A 441 -18.45 15.43 8.84
C ILE A 441 -16.97 15.69 9.09
N THR A 442 -16.41 16.72 8.45
CA THR A 442 -15.04 17.19 8.70
C THR A 442 -15.02 18.17 9.88
N TYR A 443 -14.14 17.97 10.86
CA TYR A 443 -14.08 18.82 12.05
C TYR A 443 -12.64 19.14 12.46
N PRO A 444 -12.21 20.41 12.51
CA PRO A 444 -12.90 21.58 11.95
C PRO A 444 -13.19 21.42 10.47
N SER A 445 -14.21 22.15 9.95
CA SER A 445 -14.67 21.99 8.58
C SER A 445 -13.60 22.36 7.54
N THR A 446 -13.81 21.95 6.30
CA THR A 446 -12.93 22.35 5.16
C THR A 446 -12.88 23.88 4.97
N HIS A 447 -13.88 24.60 5.43
CA HIS A 447 -13.89 26.06 5.45
C HIS A 447 -13.17 26.67 6.67
N GLY A 448 -12.58 25.84 7.55
CA GLY A 448 -11.91 26.30 8.78
C GLY A 448 -12.86 26.66 9.92
N VAL A 449 -14.11 26.24 9.85
CA VAL A 449 -15.13 26.55 10.86
C VAL A 449 -15.15 25.46 11.92
N PHE A 450 -15.13 25.87 13.20
CA PHE A 450 -15.50 25.02 14.32
C PHE A 450 -17.02 25.00 14.45
N GLU A 451 -17.61 23.83 14.28
CA GLU A 451 -19.04 23.64 14.48
C GLU A 451 -19.37 23.74 15.98
N GLU A 452 -19.91 24.88 16.42
CA GLU A 452 -20.29 25.06 17.82
C GLU A 452 -21.35 24.05 18.26
N GLY A 453 -22.26 23.69 17.34
CA GLY A 453 -23.32 22.69 17.51
C GLY A 453 -22.89 21.24 17.36
N ILE A 454 -21.59 20.90 17.31
CA ILE A 454 -21.14 19.53 16.97
C ILE A 454 -21.78 18.44 17.85
N ARG A 455 -22.01 18.70 19.14
CA ARG A 455 -22.66 17.73 20.03
C ARG A 455 -24.13 17.51 19.69
N GLU A 456 -24.84 18.58 19.32
CA GLU A 456 -26.23 18.49 18.85
C GLU A 456 -26.30 17.73 17.52
N ILE A 457 -25.39 18.03 16.59
CA ILE A 457 -25.26 17.32 15.32
C ILE A 457 -25.08 15.82 15.56
N CYS A 458 -24.16 15.42 16.45
CA CYS A 458 -23.97 14.02 16.81
C CYS A 458 -25.23 13.40 17.41
N GLY A 459 -25.91 14.11 18.33
CA GLY A 459 -27.15 13.64 18.95
C GLY A 459 -28.26 13.39 17.93
N ILE A 460 -28.47 14.32 16.97
CA ILE A 460 -29.44 14.15 15.90
C ILE A 460 -29.24 12.83 15.14
N ILE A 461 -28.00 12.50 14.82
CA ILE A 461 -27.66 11.28 14.07
C ILE A 461 -27.91 10.03 14.92
N HIS A 462 -27.45 10.04 16.17
CA HIS A 462 -27.65 8.91 17.09
C HIS A 462 -29.13 8.65 17.38
N ASP A 463 -29.93 9.69 17.60
CA ASP A 463 -31.39 9.59 17.84
C ASP A 463 -32.14 8.98 16.65
N ASN A 464 -31.55 9.06 15.44
CA ASN A 464 -32.09 8.46 14.22
C ASN A 464 -31.39 7.15 13.83
N GLY A 465 -30.55 6.59 14.72
CA GLY A 465 -29.93 5.28 14.58
C GLY A 465 -28.69 5.22 13.69
N GLY A 466 -28.17 6.36 13.23
CA GLY A 466 -26.93 6.47 12.47
C GLY A 466 -25.69 6.51 13.35
N GLN A 467 -24.53 6.39 12.74
CA GLN A 467 -23.21 6.55 13.37
C GLN A 467 -22.53 7.84 12.89
N VAL A 468 -21.73 8.46 13.75
CA VAL A 468 -21.03 9.70 13.42
C VAL A 468 -19.59 9.43 13.04
N TYR A 469 -19.28 9.66 11.77
CA TYR A 469 -17.91 9.64 11.25
C TYR A 469 -17.35 11.06 11.25
N ILE A 470 -16.31 11.31 12.06
CA ILE A 470 -15.59 12.57 12.07
C ILE A 470 -14.37 12.45 11.15
N ASP A 471 -14.32 13.19 10.06
CA ASP A 471 -13.09 13.35 9.28
C ASP A 471 -12.11 14.18 10.11
N GLY A 472 -11.22 13.47 10.81
CA GLY A 472 -10.17 14.00 11.66
C GLY A 472 -8.80 13.98 10.99
N ALA A 473 -8.74 14.02 9.67
CA ALA A 473 -7.50 13.96 8.90
C ALA A 473 -6.41 14.91 9.41
N ASN A 474 -6.80 16.11 9.86
CA ASN A 474 -5.92 17.06 10.53
C ASN A 474 -6.45 17.37 11.94
N MET A 475 -5.69 16.99 12.94
CA MET A 475 -6.01 17.20 14.36
C MET A 475 -5.27 18.37 15.00
N ASN A 476 -4.53 19.19 14.26
CA ASN A 476 -3.71 20.27 14.81
C ASN A 476 -4.52 21.23 15.71
N ALA A 477 -5.78 21.46 15.37
CA ALA A 477 -6.66 22.31 16.16
C ALA A 477 -7.32 21.61 17.36
N MET A 478 -7.16 20.29 17.48
CA MET A 478 -7.86 19.49 18.51
C MET A 478 -6.94 18.88 19.55
N VAL A 479 -5.75 18.40 19.16
CA VAL A 479 -4.84 17.69 20.07
C VAL A 479 -4.53 18.54 21.31
N GLY A 480 -4.78 17.95 22.49
CA GLY A 480 -4.62 18.64 23.78
C GLY A 480 -5.76 19.57 24.18
N LEU A 481 -6.70 19.88 23.29
CA LEU A 481 -7.83 20.78 23.54
C LEU A 481 -9.17 20.05 23.56
N CYS A 482 -9.44 19.20 22.57
CA CYS A 482 -10.65 18.37 22.51
C CYS A 482 -10.36 17.04 21.81
N ALA A 483 -11.24 16.07 22.00
CA ALA A 483 -11.09 14.73 21.45
C ALA A 483 -12.39 14.28 20.76
N PRO A 484 -12.36 13.85 19.50
CA PRO A 484 -13.55 13.50 18.73
C PRO A 484 -14.39 12.39 19.37
N GLY A 485 -13.75 11.37 19.95
CA GLY A 485 -14.43 10.30 20.67
C GLY A 485 -15.13 10.74 21.98
N LYS A 486 -14.91 12.00 22.46
CA LYS A 486 -15.53 12.53 23.67
C LYS A 486 -16.70 13.50 23.39
N PHE A 487 -16.79 14.06 22.19
CA PHE A 487 -17.89 14.96 21.86
C PHE A 487 -19.00 14.33 21.00
N GLY A 488 -18.89 13.03 20.67
CA GLY A 488 -19.93 12.27 20.00
C GLY A 488 -19.52 11.58 18.70
N GLY A 489 -18.25 11.65 18.31
CA GLY A 489 -17.73 10.87 17.18
C GLY A 489 -17.63 9.38 17.51
N ASP A 490 -18.15 8.53 16.62
CA ASP A 490 -18.04 7.08 16.73
C ASP A 490 -16.80 6.53 16.02
N VAL A 491 -16.40 7.20 14.94
CA VAL A 491 -15.29 6.82 14.07
C VAL A 491 -14.52 8.06 13.63
N SER A 492 -13.20 7.99 13.55
CA SER A 492 -12.37 8.98 12.84
C SER A 492 -11.20 8.33 12.17
N HIS A 493 -10.86 8.77 10.95
CA HIS A 493 -9.51 8.54 10.45
C HIS A 493 -8.61 9.72 10.82
N LEU A 494 -7.33 9.41 10.93
CA LEU A 494 -6.26 10.37 11.19
C LEU A 494 -5.26 10.30 10.03
N ASN A 495 -4.54 11.39 9.78
CA ASN A 495 -3.41 11.35 8.86
C ASN A 495 -2.13 11.64 9.63
N LEU A 496 -1.30 10.62 9.88
CA LEU A 496 -0.05 10.78 10.65
C LEU A 496 0.88 11.81 10.00
N HIS A 497 0.85 11.94 8.68
CA HIS A 497 1.62 12.93 7.93
C HIS A 497 1.14 14.38 8.07
N LYS A 498 0.01 14.63 8.73
CA LYS A 498 -0.51 15.98 8.97
C LYS A 498 -0.20 16.49 10.37
N THR A 499 -0.80 15.92 11.39
CA THR A 499 -0.63 16.35 12.80
C THR A 499 0.58 15.69 13.45
N PHE A 500 0.80 14.42 13.18
CA PHE A 500 1.95 13.64 13.63
C PHE A 500 3.06 13.65 12.57
N CYS A 501 4.05 12.78 12.66
CA CYS A 501 5.15 12.72 11.69
C CYS A 501 5.30 11.36 11.04
N ILE A 502 5.56 11.39 9.75
CA ILE A 502 6.13 10.29 8.96
C ILE A 502 7.03 10.89 7.88
N PRO A 503 7.93 10.13 7.27
CA PRO A 503 8.64 10.57 6.07
C PRO A 503 7.65 10.79 4.94
N HIS A 504 7.29 12.02 4.63
CA HIS A 504 6.23 12.33 3.67
C HIS A 504 6.74 12.57 2.24
N GLY A 505 8.02 12.97 2.08
CA GLY A 505 8.67 13.12 0.77
C GLY A 505 8.01 14.11 -0.18
N GLY A 506 7.27 15.09 0.36
CA GLY A 506 6.60 16.11 -0.47
C GLY A 506 5.28 15.67 -1.10
N GLY A 507 4.80 14.43 -0.87
CA GLY A 507 3.56 13.99 -1.51
C GLY A 507 3.05 12.61 -1.11
N GLY A 508 3.70 11.96 -0.22
CA GLY A 508 3.44 10.59 0.26
C GLY A 508 4.72 9.80 0.35
N PRO A 509 4.81 8.81 1.27
CA PRO A 509 3.74 7.88 1.70
C PRO A 509 2.73 8.50 2.66
N GLY A 510 1.69 7.69 2.98
CA GLY A 510 0.69 8.03 3.97
C GLY A 510 0.49 6.92 4.99
N VAL A 511 -0.05 7.28 6.15
CA VAL A 511 -0.68 6.37 7.10
C VAL A 511 -1.96 7.04 7.57
N GLY A 512 -3.07 6.32 7.47
CA GLY A 512 -4.40 6.81 7.82
C GLY A 512 -5.06 5.97 8.91
N PRO A 513 -4.56 6.00 10.18
CA PRO A 513 -5.15 5.21 11.26
C PRO A 513 -6.64 5.47 11.38
N ILE A 514 -7.39 4.43 11.73
CA ILE A 514 -8.82 4.50 12.00
C ILE A 514 -9.07 4.26 13.48
N GLY A 515 -9.67 5.25 14.17
CA GLY A 515 -10.07 5.17 15.56
C GLY A 515 -11.57 5.01 15.69
N VAL A 516 -12.03 4.17 16.62
CA VAL A 516 -13.44 3.85 16.81
C VAL A 516 -13.83 3.74 18.26
N LYS A 517 -15.12 3.94 18.56
CA LYS A 517 -15.72 3.61 19.86
C LYS A 517 -15.83 2.09 20.04
N SER A 518 -15.93 1.64 21.29
CA SER A 518 -15.90 0.22 21.70
C SER A 518 -16.88 -0.66 20.93
N HIS A 519 -18.08 -0.19 20.62
CA HIS A 519 -19.08 -0.97 19.88
C HIS A 519 -18.71 -1.23 18.42
N LEU A 520 -17.80 -0.44 17.86
CA LEU A 520 -17.28 -0.60 16.50
C LEU A 520 -15.93 -1.33 16.45
N ALA A 521 -15.24 -1.50 17.59
CA ALA A 521 -13.93 -2.16 17.65
C ALA A 521 -13.90 -3.58 17.02
N PRO A 522 -14.93 -4.43 17.17
CA PRO A 522 -14.95 -5.75 16.53
C PRO A 522 -14.97 -5.73 15.00
N PHE A 523 -15.24 -4.57 14.40
CA PHE A 523 -15.36 -4.38 12.96
C PHE A 523 -14.18 -3.64 12.34
N LEU A 524 -13.15 -3.34 13.13
CA LEU A 524 -11.89 -2.79 12.61
C LEU A 524 -11.23 -3.77 11.62
N PRO A 525 -10.43 -3.24 10.66
CA PRO A 525 -9.77 -4.08 9.68
C PRO A 525 -8.93 -5.18 10.33
N GLY A 526 -9.22 -6.42 9.98
CA GLY A 526 -8.41 -7.59 10.31
C GLY A 526 -7.46 -7.95 9.18
N HIS A 527 -6.71 -9.04 9.34
CA HIS A 527 -5.80 -9.55 8.33
C HIS A 527 -5.59 -11.05 8.50
N ALA A 528 -5.27 -11.77 7.43
CA ALA A 528 -5.03 -13.21 7.47
C ALA A 528 -3.90 -13.63 8.45
N ALA A 529 -2.96 -12.72 8.72
CA ALA A 529 -1.87 -12.90 9.67
C ALA A 529 -2.21 -12.47 11.11
N LEU A 530 -3.42 -11.94 11.36
CA LEU A 530 -3.91 -11.50 12.67
C LEU A 530 -5.01 -12.44 13.18
N GLU A 531 -5.40 -12.30 14.44
CA GLU A 531 -6.54 -13.04 15.01
C GLU A 531 -7.85 -12.70 14.28
N ASN A 532 -8.13 -11.41 14.06
CA ASN A 532 -9.22 -10.97 13.21
C ASN A 532 -8.83 -11.12 11.74
N LYS A 533 -9.46 -12.07 11.04
CA LYS A 533 -9.15 -12.41 9.64
C LYS A 533 -10.02 -11.70 8.60
N LYS A 534 -10.92 -10.81 9.01
CA LYS A 534 -11.93 -10.19 8.13
C LYS A 534 -11.64 -8.71 7.90
N GLY A 535 -12.14 -8.19 6.79
CA GLY A 535 -12.21 -6.76 6.54
C GLY A 535 -10.87 -6.07 6.24
N ALA A 536 -9.84 -6.81 5.79
CA ALA A 536 -8.57 -6.22 5.41
C ALA A 536 -8.75 -5.15 4.33
N VAL A 537 -8.15 -3.99 4.52
CA VAL A 537 -8.12 -2.88 3.55
C VAL A 537 -6.73 -2.67 2.96
N CYS A 538 -5.73 -3.39 3.46
CA CYS A 538 -4.34 -3.36 3.01
C CYS A 538 -3.78 -4.78 2.91
N ALA A 539 -2.79 -4.99 2.06
CA ALA A 539 -2.12 -6.28 1.89
C ALA A 539 -1.20 -6.66 3.06
N ALA A 540 -0.77 -5.68 3.87
CA ALA A 540 0.05 -5.89 5.05
C ALA A 540 -0.76 -5.71 6.34
N PRO A 541 -0.43 -6.46 7.44
CA PRO A 541 -1.16 -6.38 8.70
C PRO A 541 -1.23 -4.97 9.29
N PHE A 542 -0.15 -4.21 9.19
CA PHE A 542 0.02 -2.88 9.76
C PHE A 542 0.28 -1.79 8.70
N GLY A 543 -0.14 -2.01 7.45
CA GLY A 543 -0.06 -1.03 6.39
C GLY A 543 1.37 -0.56 6.11
N SER A 544 1.64 0.72 6.33
CA SER A 544 2.96 1.34 6.11
C SER A 544 3.85 1.27 7.35
N ALA A 545 4.11 0.08 7.85
CA ALA A 545 4.72 -0.16 9.16
C ALA A 545 6.12 0.45 9.33
N SER A 546 6.98 0.41 8.31
CA SER A 546 8.40 0.83 8.45
C SER A 546 8.59 2.32 8.72
N ILE A 547 7.58 3.14 8.48
CA ILE A 547 7.67 4.59 8.71
C ILE A 547 7.06 5.03 10.05
N LEU A 548 6.44 4.11 10.80
CA LEU A 548 5.83 4.39 12.10
C LEU A 548 6.83 4.76 13.21
N PRO A 549 8.11 4.33 13.19
CA PRO A 549 9.09 4.78 14.18
C PRO A 549 9.15 6.30 14.32
N LEU A 550 9.05 7.05 13.22
CA LEU A 550 9.06 8.51 13.26
C LEU A 550 7.81 9.08 13.96
N SER A 551 6.63 8.45 13.79
CA SER A 551 5.42 8.85 14.51
C SER A 551 5.55 8.62 16.00
N LEU A 552 6.12 7.50 16.42
CA LEU A 552 6.35 7.16 17.82
C LEU A 552 7.31 8.17 18.46
N ILE A 553 8.45 8.44 17.83
CA ILE A 553 9.44 9.42 18.30
C ILE A 553 8.80 10.80 18.45
N HIS A 554 8.05 11.26 17.46
CA HIS A 554 7.40 12.56 17.49
C HIS A 554 6.40 12.74 18.63
N ILE A 555 5.69 11.67 19.02
CA ILE A 555 4.72 11.72 20.12
C ILE A 555 5.40 11.56 21.47
N SER A 556 6.36 10.64 21.61
CA SER A 556 7.00 10.31 22.88
C SER A 556 8.12 11.28 23.28
N GLU A 557 8.83 11.82 22.29
CA GLU A 557 9.97 12.73 22.48
C GLU A 557 9.75 14.04 21.70
N PRO A 558 8.71 14.83 22.06
CA PRO A 558 8.46 16.07 21.37
C PRO A 558 9.63 17.03 21.61
N THR A 559 10.34 17.41 20.59
CA THR A 559 11.38 18.44 20.63
C THR A 559 10.74 19.72 21.15
N ARG A 560 11.01 20.07 22.42
CA ARG A 560 10.70 21.42 22.91
C ARG A 560 11.62 22.35 22.15
N PRO A 561 11.14 23.43 21.51
CA PRO A 561 12.02 24.45 21.03
C PRO A 561 12.72 25.03 22.29
N GLU A 562 14.01 24.73 22.42
CA GLU A 562 14.82 25.50 23.35
C GLU A 562 14.70 26.96 22.94
N ARG A 563 14.31 27.82 23.85
CA ARG A 563 14.34 29.26 23.61
C ARG A 563 15.81 29.62 23.40
N ILE A 564 16.18 29.86 22.13
CA ILE A 564 17.43 30.54 21.82
C ILE A 564 17.33 31.99 22.29
#